data_144384dbb57083649ea85d220b2c53e6
#
_entry.id   144384dbb57083649ea85d220b2c53e6
#
_cell.length_a   1.000
_cell.length_b   1.000
_cell.length_c   1.000
_cell.angle_alpha   90.00
_cell.angle_beta   90.00
_cell.angle_gamma   90.00
#
_symmetry.space_group_name_H-M   'P 1'
#
loop_
_entity.id
_entity.type
_entity.pdbx_description
1 polymer ?
#
loop_
_entity_poly.entity_id
_entity_poly.type
_entity_poly.pdbx_seq_one_letter_code
_entity_poly.pdbx_strand_id
1 'polypeptide(L)'
;MKPENRVYDPQGPFMKRWNKIFVISCLISVAVDSLFFYTPAIDGDNNCVYLDEKLEIIASILRSLVDVFYVLRIVFQFRTGFFATSSRAFGPRVLVKDARAIAKRYLSTKFLVDFLAVLPLPQVFVLYVLPDLYGSEVMKARTIVMLIVICQYVPRLIRIVPLYLQITRSTGTIMETAWAGAAFNLLIYMIVSHVIGALWYILSIHREDTCWREAYACPTDGTDNPDLIFGIYLPALQNVSVSTSFFEKLFYCFWWGLQNLCSCGQNLKTSPHIWENLFAVFVTTSGLVLFALLIGNVQTYLKSASVHIEDMRVKRHDTEQWMAHRLLPEYIRERIMRHEQYRWQETRGVDEEGLLVNLPKDLRREIKRHLCLSLLMRVL
;
A
#
# COMPACT_ATOMS: atom_id res chain seq x y z
N MET A 1 11.66 38.21 21.31
CA MET A 1 11.14 37.54 20.08
C MET A 1 10.52 36.22 20.50
N LYS A 2 9.19 36.07 20.49
CA LYS A 2 8.55 34.78 20.70
C LYS A 2 8.94 33.87 19.51
N PRO A 3 9.34 32.61 19.73
CA PRO A 3 9.60 31.71 18.64
C PRO A 3 8.31 31.56 17.83
N GLU A 4 8.34 32.04 16.60
CA GLU A 4 7.25 31.92 15.65
C GLU A 4 6.99 30.41 15.50
N ASN A 5 5.90 29.93 16.06
CA ASN A 5 5.45 28.54 15.93
C ASN A 5 5.21 28.28 14.44
N ARG A 6 6.21 27.74 13.75
CA ARG A 6 6.12 27.42 12.32
C ARG A 6 5.01 26.41 12.11
N VAL A 7 3.85 26.88 11.71
CA VAL A 7 2.73 26.06 11.29
C VAL A 7 2.96 25.66 9.85
N TYR A 8 2.96 24.36 9.58
CA TYR A 8 3.14 23.81 8.23
C TYR A 8 1.87 23.92 7.41
N ASP A 9 2.03 24.28 6.14
CA ASP A 9 0.94 24.22 5.15
C ASP A 9 0.71 22.74 4.74
N PRO A 10 -0.52 22.21 4.86
CA PRO A 10 -0.85 20.85 4.46
C PRO A 10 -0.61 20.58 2.98
N GLN A 11 -0.63 21.60 2.12
CA GLN A 11 -0.35 21.51 0.69
C GLN A 11 1.11 21.88 0.33
N GLY A 12 1.90 22.29 1.31
CA GLY A 12 3.29 22.65 1.11
C GLY A 12 4.19 21.49 0.65
N PRO A 13 5.30 21.77 -0.03
CA PRO A 13 6.18 20.74 -0.59
C PRO A 13 6.77 19.82 0.49
N PHE A 14 7.05 20.34 1.68
CA PHE A 14 7.54 19.56 2.82
C PHE A 14 6.51 18.51 3.26
N MET A 15 5.25 18.92 3.49
CA MET A 15 4.19 17.99 3.91
C MET A 15 3.85 16.96 2.85
N LYS A 16 3.94 17.32 1.57
CA LYS A 16 3.77 16.36 0.46
C LYS A 16 4.86 15.28 0.48
N ARG A 17 6.14 15.64 0.66
CA ARG A 17 7.25 14.69 0.79
C ARG A 17 7.10 13.83 2.04
N TRP A 18 6.78 14.44 3.18
CA TRP A 18 6.56 13.74 4.43
C TRP A 18 5.44 12.71 4.31
N ASN A 19 4.30 13.05 3.70
CA ASN A 19 3.20 12.12 3.50
C ASN A 19 3.60 10.90 2.65
N LYS A 20 4.46 11.08 1.62
CA LYS A 20 5.00 9.96 0.84
C LYS A 20 5.87 9.02 1.70
N ILE A 21 6.80 9.58 2.48
CA ILE A 21 7.66 8.82 3.39
C ILE A 21 6.80 8.06 4.41
N PHE A 22 5.79 8.73 4.98
CA PHE A 22 4.92 8.12 5.98
C PHE A 22 4.08 6.96 5.40
N VAL A 23 3.58 7.05 4.17
CA VAL A 23 2.88 5.92 3.52
C VAL A 23 3.80 4.72 3.35
N ILE A 24 5.05 4.95 2.93
CA ILE A 24 6.04 3.87 2.80
C ILE A 24 6.33 3.25 4.19
N SER A 25 6.52 4.07 5.23
CA SER A 25 6.74 3.56 6.59
C SER A 25 5.55 2.77 7.13
N CYS A 26 4.31 3.15 6.79
CA CYS A 26 3.12 2.36 7.14
C CYS A 26 3.10 0.98 6.48
N LEU A 27 3.50 0.89 5.20
CA LEU A 27 3.60 -0.39 4.49
C LEU A 27 4.67 -1.29 5.09
N ILE A 28 5.85 -0.73 5.39
CA ILE A 28 6.93 -1.44 6.09
C ILE A 28 6.46 -1.90 7.47
N SER A 29 5.69 -1.07 8.20
CA SER A 29 5.12 -1.43 9.50
C SER A 29 4.28 -2.70 9.43
N VAL A 30 3.36 -2.79 8.46
CA VAL A 30 2.51 -3.97 8.28
C VAL A 30 3.34 -5.22 8.00
N ALA A 31 4.40 -5.11 7.18
CA ALA A 31 5.30 -6.21 6.90
C ALA A 31 6.14 -6.63 8.13
N VAL A 32 6.61 -5.66 8.92
CA VAL A 32 7.39 -5.93 10.15
C VAL A 32 6.52 -6.56 11.25
N ASP A 33 5.27 -6.10 11.39
CA ASP A 33 4.35 -6.64 12.40
C ASP A 33 4.06 -8.13 12.16
N SER A 34 4.02 -8.58 10.91
CA SER A 34 3.80 -10.01 10.61
C SER A 34 4.99 -10.90 11.00
N LEU A 35 6.18 -10.33 11.29
CA LEU A 35 7.31 -11.13 11.81
C LEU A 35 7.01 -11.78 13.17
N PHE A 36 6.16 -11.17 13.99
CA PHE A 36 5.75 -11.78 15.26
C PHE A 36 5.01 -13.11 15.08
N PHE A 37 4.46 -13.39 13.91
CA PHE A 37 3.79 -14.65 13.64
C PHE A 37 4.76 -15.80 13.37
N TYR A 38 6.03 -15.52 13.03
CA TYR A 38 7.06 -16.53 12.76
C TYR A 38 7.86 -16.93 14.01
N THR A 39 7.64 -16.28 15.16
CA THR A 39 8.40 -16.55 16.39
C THR A 39 8.16 -17.93 17.01
N PRO A 40 6.96 -18.59 16.91
CA PRO A 40 6.82 -19.95 17.38
C PRO A 40 7.41 -20.95 16.39
N ALA A 41 8.08 -21.97 16.89
CA ALA A 41 8.58 -23.10 16.15
C ALA A 41 8.28 -24.39 16.92
N ILE A 42 8.20 -25.50 16.18
CA ILE A 42 7.92 -26.81 16.72
C ILE A 42 9.24 -27.57 16.92
N ASP A 43 9.44 -28.12 18.10
CA ASP A 43 10.46 -29.13 18.34
C ASP A 43 9.88 -30.50 18.04
N GLY A 44 10.31 -31.08 16.91
CA GLY A 44 9.82 -32.39 16.46
C GLY A 44 10.19 -33.55 17.37
N ASP A 45 11.26 -33.43 18.16
CA ASP A 45 11.73 -34.49 19.03
C ASP A 45 10.91 -34.57 20.34
N ASN A 46 10.50 -33.39 20.87
CA ASN A 46 9.83 -33.27 22.15
C ASN A 46 8.32 -33.00 22.04
N ASN A 47 7.76 -32.86 20.83
CA ASN A 47 6.37 -32.49 20.58
C ASN A 47 5.98 -31.22 21.38
N CYS A 48 6.83 -30.22 21.41
CA CYS A 48 6.56 -28.97 22.09
C CYS A 48 6.81 -27.73 21.19
N VAL A 49 6.09 -26.67 21.47
CA VAL A 49 6.28 -25.38 20.80
C VAL A 49 7.28 -24.57 21.59
N TYR A 50 8.38 -24.17 20.96
CA TYR A 50 9.38 -23.27 21.54
C TYR A 50 9.39 -21.89 20.86
N LEU A 51 10.11 -20.96 21.44
CA LEU A 51 10.20 -19.58 21.05
C LEU A 51 11.57 -19.26 20.46
N ASP A 52 11.61 -18.62 19.29
CA ASP A 52 12.83 -18.02 18.79
C ASP A 52 13.01 -16.61 19.41
N GLU A 53 13.67 -16.55 20.58
CA GLU A 53 13.95 -15.30 21.31
C GLU A 53 14.70 -14.28 20.45
N LYS A 54 15.60 -14.73 19.57
CA LYS A 54 16.37 -13.84 18.69
C LYS A 54 15.45 -13.13 17.72
N LEU A 55 14.53 -13.85 17.11
CA LEU A 55 13.56 -13.30 16.18
C LEU A 55 12.60 -12.34 16.90
N GLU A 56 12.16 -12.64 18.12
CA GLU A 56 11.31 -11.77 18.93
C GLU A 56 11.98 -10.41 19.23
N ILE A 57 13.25 -10.44 19.60
CA ILE A 57 14.02 -9.21 19.87
C ILE A 57 14.19 -8.42 18.57
N ILE A 58 14.55 -9.06 17.46
CA ILE A 58 14.73 -8.40 16.17
C ILE A 58 13.40 -7.77 15.70
N ALA A 59 12.29 -8.50 15.76
CA ALA A 59 10.98 -8.00 15.39
C ALA A 59 10.57 -6.79 16.24
N SER A 60 10.81 -6.85 17.56
CA SER A 60 10.53 -5.76 18.50
C SER A 60 11.37 -4.51 18.21
N ILE A 61 12.66 -4.66 17.89
CA ILE A 61 13.54 -3.54 17.52
C ILE A 61 13.06 -2.91 16.19
N LEU A 62 12.83 -3.72 15.16
CA LEU A 62 12.38 -3.23 13.84
C LEU A 62 11.05 -2.49 13.96
N ARG A 63 10.11 -3.03 14.72
CA ARG A 63 8.84 -2.38 14.99
C ARG A 63 9.01 -1.05 15.70
N SER A 64 9.83 -1.00 16.74
CA SER A 64 10.10 0.24 17.50
C SER A 64 10.70 1.33 16.61
N LEU A 65 11.58 0.97 15.67
CA LEU A 65 12.13 1.90 14.67
C LEU A 65 11.04 2.48 13.77
N VAL A 66 10.09 1.65 13.34
CA VAL A 66 8.98 2.10 12.50
C VAL A 66 7.98 2.95 13.29
N ASP A 67 7.72 2.60 14.55
CA ASP A 67 6.83 3.36 15.44
C ASP A 67 7.31 4.80 15.66
N VAL A 68 8.61 5.09 15.56
CA VAL A 68 9.16 6.46 15.57
C VAL A 68 8.52 7.33 14.47
N PHE A 69 8.27 6.79 13.27
CA PHE A 69 7.62 7.55 12.19
C PHE A 69 6.17 7.90 12.54
N TYR A 70 5.46 7.04 13.27
CA TYR A 70 4.10 7.33 13.75
C TYR A 70 4.11 8.41 14.82
N VAL A 71 5.07 8.38 15.75
CA VAL A 71 5.25 9.45 16.76
C VAL A 71 5.55 10.78 16.08
N LEU A 72 6.49 10.81 15.14
CA LEU A 72 6.79 12.01 14.34
C LEU A 72 5.55 12.51 13.57
N ARG A 73 4.74 11.59 13.06
CA ARG A 73 3.46 11.94 12.42
C ARG A 73 2.54 12.69 13.36
N ILE A 74 2.36 12.22 14.59
CA ILE A 74 1.55 12.88 15.61
C ILE A 74 2.08 14.29 15.87
N VAL A 75 3.40 14.45 16.05
CA VAL A 75 4.04 15.76 16.27
C VAL A 75 3.79 16.72 15.09
N PHE A 76 3.94 16.24 13.86
CA PHE A 76 3.67 17.08 12.69
C PHE A 76 2.20 17.42 12.52
N GLN A 77 1.25 16.53 12.88
CA GLN A 77 -0.17 16.83 12.83
C GLN A 77 -0.56 17.97 13.78
N PHE A 78 0.02 18.04 14.98
CA PHE A 78 -0.19 19.16 15.90
C PHE A 78 0.33 20.50 15.36
N ARG A 79 1.25 20.47 14.39
CA ARG A 79 1.85 21.65 13.77
C ARG A 79 1.38 21.92 12.33
N THR A 80 0.44 21.15 11.83
CA THR A 80 -0.09 21.30 10.46
C THR A 80 -1.40 22.06 10.49
N GLY A 81 -1.47 23.21 9.82
CA GLY A 81 -2.68 24.00 9.66
C GLY A 81 -3.76 23.24 8.87
N PHE A 82 -4.96 23.76 8.90
CA PHE A 82 -6.07 23.25 8.09
C PHE A 82 -6.84 24.37 7.42
N PHE A 83 -7.48 24.06 6.30
CA PHE A 83 -8.33 25.00 5.62
C PHE A 83 -9.72 25.02 6.27
N ALA A 84 -10.16 26.20 6.70
CA ALA A 84 -11.53 26.38 7.14
C ALA A 84 -12.45 26.37 5.91
N THR A 85 -13.58 25.66 6.03
CA THR A 85 -14.66 25.76 5.05
C THR A 85 -15.29 27.15 5.20
N SER A 86 -15.11 28.01 4.18
CA SER A 86 -15.81 29.28 4.12
C SER A 86 -17.31 29.00 4.01
N SER A 87 -18.12 29.69 4.80
CA SER A 87 -19.58 29.64 4.68
C SER A 87 -20.12 30.19 3.33
N ARG A 88 -19.25 30.80 2.51
CA ARG A 88 -19.55 31.24 1.15
C ARG A 88 -19.06 30.20 0.15
N ALA A 89 -19.91 29.74 -0.73
CA ALA A 89 -19.63 28.70 -1.73
C ALA A 89 -18.42 29.02 -2.65
N PHE A 90 -18.03 30.28 -2.77
CA PHE A 90 -16.94 30.76 -3.64
C PHE A 90 -15.88 31.60 -2.92
N GLY A 91 -15.77 31.53 -1.58
CA GLY A 91 -14.76 32.26 -0.84
C GLY A 91 -13.38 31.62 -0.88
N PRO A 92 -12.26 32.42 -0.80
CA PRO A 92 -10.92 31.86 -0.72
C PRO A 92 -10.79 30.97 0.53
N ARG A 93 -10.17 29.80 0.39
CA ARG A 93 -9.90 28.89 1.49
C ARG A 93 -8.87 29.52 2.43
N VAL A 94 -9.28 29.87 3.65
CA VAL A 94 -8.39 30.49 4.64
C VAL A 94 -7.66 29.40 5.43
N LEU A 95 -6.34 29.47 5.45
CA LEU A 95 -5.50 28.57 6.24
C LEU A 95 -5.50 29.04 7.72
N VAL A 96 -6.07 28.19 8.58
CA VAL A 96 -6.07 28.40 10.05
C VAL A 96 -4.72 28.01 10.61
N LYS A 97 -4.02 28.95 11.24
CA LYS A 97 -2.69 28.78 11.84
C LYS A 97 -2.71 28.80 13.38
N ASP A 98 -3.88 28.94 14.00
CA ASP A 98 -3.99 28.95 15.46
C ASP A 98 -3.72 27.54 16.04
N ALA A 99 -2.70 27.43 16.89
CA ALA A 99 -2.26 26.18 17.46
C ALA A 99 -3.35 25.50 18.34
N ARG A 100 -4.18 26.29 19.03
CA ARG A 100 -5.26 25.75 19.88
C ARG A 100 -6.39 25.16 19.01
N ALA A 101 -6.75 25.84 17.96
CA ALA A 101 -7.75 25.34 16.99
C ALA A 101 -7.28 24.07 16.28
N ILE A 102 -5.99 24.01 15.90
CA ILE A 102 -5.38 22.83 15.28
C ILE A 102 -5.40 21.66 16.25
N ALA A 103 -4.92 21.84 17.50
CA ALA A 103 -4.88 20.78 18.51
C ALA A 103 -6.29 20.26 18.84
N LYS A 104 -7.27 21.15 19.06
CA LYS A 104 -8.67 20.76 19.35
C LYS A 104 -9.27 19.92 18.22
N ARG A 105 -9.08 20.33 16.97
CA ARG A 105 -9.57 19.60 15.80
C ARG A 105 -8.90 18.25 15.65
N TYR A 106 -7.57 18.18 15.80
CA TYR A 106 -6.82 16.93 15.68
C TYR A 106 -7.22 15.92 16.76
N LEU A 107 -7.30 16.35 18.02
CA LEU A 107 -7.71 15.52 19.15
C LEU A 107 -9.11 14.92 18.95
N SER A 108 -10.06 15.71 18.41
CA SER A 108 -11.44 15.25 18.22
C SER A 108 -11.64 14.35 17.00
N THR A 109 -10.71 14.34 16.00
CA THR A 109 -10.96 13.64 14.74
C THR A 109 -10.01 12.49 14.45
N LYS A 110 -8.70 12.69 14.67
CA LYS A 110 -7.67 11.79 14.13
C LYS A 110 -6.73 11.21 15.19
N PHE A 111 -6.62 11.87 16.32
CA PHE A 111 -5.66 11.52 17.36
C PHE A 111 -5.85 10.09 17.90
N LEU A 112 -7.09 9.67 18.16
CA LEU A 112 -7.38 8.34 18.69
C LEU A 112 -6.83 7.23 17.78
N VAL A 113 -7.04 7.37 16.46
CA VAL A 113 -6.57 6.39 15.47
C VAL A 113 -5.03 6.37 15.42
N ASP A 114 -4.38 7.56 15.43
CA ASP A 114 -2.92 7.64 15.43
C ASP A 114 -2.33 7.10 16.74
N PHE A 115 -2.97 7.36 17.86
CA PHE A 115 -2.55 6.87 19.17
C PHE A 115 -2.64 5.34 19.27
N LEU A 116 -3.78 4.75 18.85
CA LEU A 116 -3.93 3.28 18.81
C LEU A 116 -2.92 2.60 17.87
N ALA A 117 -2.55 3.26 16.76
CA ALA A 117 -1.56 2.75 15.83
C ALA A 117 -0.13 2.72 16.41
N VAL A 118 0.19 3.63 17.34
CA VAL A 118 1.53 3.77 17.94
C VAL A 118 1.71 2.92 19.19
N LEU A 119 0.62 2.47 19.84
CA LEU A 119 0.70 1.73 21.09
C LEU A 119 1.62 0.49 20.96
N PRO A 120 2.71 0.38 21.76
CA PRO A 120 3.67 -0.72 21.68
C PRO A 120 3.15 -1.99 22.36
N LEU A 121 1.87 -2.34 22.13
CA LEU A 121 1.22 -3.46 22.83
C LEU A 121 1.91 -4.81 22.55
N PRO A 122 2.22 -5.19 21.29
CA PRO A 122 2.89 -6.46 21.05
C PRO A 122 4.29 -6.53 21.67
N GLN A 123 5.07 -5.43 21.61
CA GLN A 123 6.41 -5.38 22.20
C GLN A 123 6.36 -5.54 23.74
N VAL A 124 5.44 -4.80 24.38
CA VAL A 124 5.26 -4.90 25.84
C VAL A 124 4.83 -6.31 26.23
N PHE A 125 3.90 -6.89 25.47
CA PHE A 125 3.40 -8.22 25.79
C PHE A 125 4.49 -9.29 25.60
N VAL A 126 5.24 -9.22 24.50
CA VAL A 126 6.32 -10.17 24.18
C VAL A 126 7.50 -10.05 25.16
N LEU A 127 7.91 -8.83 25.51
CA LEU A 127 9.10 -8.62 26.34
C LEU A 127 8.86 -8.76 27.85
N TYR A 128 7.64 -8.48 28.32
CA TYR A 128 7.34 -8.43 29.76
C TYR A 128 6.36 -9.50 30.24
N VAL A 129 5.45 -9.96 29.37
CA VAL A 129 4.42 -10.93 29.79
C VAL A 129 4.78 -12.36 29.40
N LEU A 130 5.31 -12.55 28.20
CA LEU A 130 5.66 -13.87 27.70
C LEU A 130 6.75 -14.60 28.51
N PRO A 131 7.84 -13.95 28.96
CA PRO A 131 8.93 -14.63 29.67
C PRO A 131 8.50 -15.27 30.98
N ASP A 132 7.47 -14.73 31.62
CA ASP A 132 6.96 -15.22 32.92
C ASP A 132 5.93 -16.38 32.76
N LEU A 133 5.56 -16.74 31.56
CA LEU A 133 4.56 -17.76 31.29
C LEU A 133 5.20 -19.10 30.91
N TYR A 134 4.64 -20.18 31.44
CA TYR A 134 5.11 -21.54 31.18
C TYR A 134 3.95 -22.46 30.72
N GLY A 135 4.29 -23.46 29.91
CA GLY A 135 3.37 -24.50 29.49
C GLY A 135 2.19 -24.00 28.65
N SER A 136 0.98 -24.39 29.05
CA SER A 136 -0.25 -24.10 28.28
C SER A 136 -0.59 -22.61 28.17
N GLU A 137 -0.15 -21.78 29.08
CA GLU A 137 -0.45 -20.36 29.08
C GLU A 137 0.32 -19.61 28.00
N VAL A 138 1.47 -20.12 27.54
CA VAL A 138 2.27 -19.51 26.47
C VAL A 138 1.47 -19.44 25.16
N MET A 139 0.74 -20.50 24.79
CA MET A 139 -0.05 -20.50 23.55
C MET A 139 -1.28 -19.60 23.63
N LYS A 140 -1.94 -19.53 24.77
CA LYS A 140 -3.04 -18.55 25.00
C LYS A 140 -2.52 -17.11 24.87
N ALA A 141 -1.39 -16.83 25.50
CA ALA A 141 -0.76 -15.51 25.41
C ALA A 141 -0.39 -15.14 23.97
N ARG A 142 0.10 -16.08 23.18
CA ARG A 142 0.40 -15.90 21.76
C ARG A 142 -0.82 -15.61 20.89
N THR A 143 -1.91 -16.31 21.17
CA THR A 143 -3.20 -16.00 20.50
C THR A 143 -3.61 -14.56 20.80
N ILE A 144 -3.37 -14.09 22.03
CA ILE A 144 -3.62 -12.69 22.40
C ILE A 144 -2.69 -11.74 21.62
N VAL A 145 -1.39 -12.04 21.49
CA VAL A 145 -0.46 -11.24 20.67
C VAL A 145 -0.92 -11.17 19.22
N MET A 146 -1.30 -12.30 18.65
CA MET A 146 -1.84 -12.37 17.28
C MET A 146 -3.06 -11.46 17.11
N LEU A 147 -4.03 -11.52 18.02
CA LEU A 147 -5.21 -10.68 18.00
C LEU A 147 -4.87 -9.19 18.15
N ILE A 148 -3.93 -8.84 19.04
CA ILE A 148 -3.45 -7.47 19.20
C ILE A 148 -2.84 -6.94 17.90
N VAL A 149 -1.99 -7.72 17.24
CA VAL A 149 -1.36 -7.32 15.97
C VAL A 149 -2.42 -7.13 14.88
N ILE A 150 -3.36 -8.06 14.75
CA ILE A 150 -4.45 -7.96 13.78
C ILE A 150 -5.34 -6.72 14.05
N CYS A 151 -5.70 -6.48 15.30
CA CYS A 151 -6.47 -5.31 15.69
C CYS A 151 -5.73 -4.00 15.38
N GLN A 152 -4.40 -3.97 15.52
CA GLN A 152 -3.59 -2.79 15.19
C GLN A 152 -3.41 -2.56 13.68
N TYR A 153 -3.61 -3.55 12.83
CA TYR A 153 -3.65 -3.33 11.38
C TYR A 153 -4.79 -2.37 10.98
N VAL A 154 -5.94 -2.44 11.64
CA VAL A 154 -7.11 -1.60 11.30
C VAL A 154 -6.78 -0.10 11.38
N PRO A 155 -6.30 0.47 12.49
CA PRO A 155 -5.97 1.89 12.56
C PRO A 155 -4.82 2.27 11.60
N ARG A 156 -3.85 1.37 11.35
CA ARG A 156 -2.76 1.61 10.39
C ARG A 156 -3.29 1.69 8.96
N LEU A 157 -4.16 0.76 8.53
CA LEU A 157 -4.76 0.75 7.19
C LEU A 157 -5.70 1.94 6.96
N ILE A 158 -6.51 2.33 7.97
CA ILE A 158 -7.39 3.52 7.90
C ILE A 158 -6.56 4.78 7.57
N ARG A 159 -5.31 4.83 7.96
CA ARG A 159 -4.42 5.97 7.67
C ARG A 159 -3.79 5.95 6.29
N ILE A 160 -3.51 4.78 5.76
CA ILE A 160 -2.86 4.64 4.44
C ILE A 160 -3.78 5.15 3.33
N VAL A 161 -5.06 4.75 3.34
CA VAL A 161 -6.00 5.03 2.25
C VAL A 161 -6.15 6.53 1.92
N PRO A 162 -6.50 7.43 2.87
CA PRO A 162 -6.67 8.84 2.55
C PRO A 162 -5.36 9.52 2.13
N LEU A 163 -4.22 9.08 2.66
CA LEU A 163 -2.92 9.61 2.28
C LEU A 163 -2.52 9.19 0.87
N TYR A 164 -2.74 7.94 0.52
CA TYR A 164 -2.54 7.45 -0.84
C TYR A 164 -3.40 8.21 -1.84
N LEU A 165 -4.69 8.39 -1.57
CA LEU A 165 -5.59 9.17 -2.42
C LEU A 165 -5.16 10.65 -2.54
N GLN A 166 -4.60 11.23 -1.49
CA GLN A 166 -4.07 12.59 -1.53
C GLN A 166 -2.80 12.69 -2.39
N ILE A 167 -1.91 11.69 -2.31
CA ILE A 167 -0.68 11.64 -3.10
C ILE A 167 -1.02 11.50 -4.58
N THR A 168 -1.89 10.56 -4.94
CA THR A 168 -2.27 10.30 -6.34
C THR A 168 -2.97 11.50 -6.99
N ARG A 169 -3.82 12.23 -6.26
CA ARG A 169 -4.49 13.44 -6.76
C ARG A 169 -3.56 14.65 -6.91
N SER A 170 -2.43 14.70 -6.23
CA SER A 170 -1.53 15.85 -6.23
C SER A 170 -0.40 15.79 -7.27
N THR A 171 -0.23 14.65 -7.94
CA THR A 171 0.82 14.44 -8.95
C THR A 171 0.27 14.86 -10.32
N GLY A 172 0.92 15.87 -10.93
CA GLY A 172 0.34 16.64 -12.04
C GLY A 172 0.31 15.96 -13.42
N THR A 173 0.93 14.79 -13.63
CA THR A 173 0.90 14.08 -14.91
C THR A 173 0.16 12.76 -14.77
N ILE A 174 -0.83 12.52 -15.64
CA ILE A 174 -1.68 11.31 -15.62
C ILE A 174 -0.83 10.04 -15.72
N MET A 175 0.22 10.05 -16.53
CA MET A 175 1.07 8.89 -16.79
C MET A 175 1.96 8.53 -15.59
N GLU A 176 2.58 9.50 -14.92
CA GLU A 176 3.34 9.25 -13.70
C GLU A 176 2.45 8.74 -12.56
N THR A 177 1.24 9.28 -12.46
CA THR A 177 0.26 8.87 -11.44
C THR A 177 -0.24 7.45 -11.67
N ALA A 178 -0.51 7.06 -12.92
CA ALA A 178 -1.01 5.73 -13.25
C ALA A 178 0.04 4.64 -13.01
N TRP A 179 1.31 4.87 -13.38
CA TRP A 179 2.40 3.93 -13.09
C TRP A 179 2.64 3.79 -11.58
N ALA A 180 2.66 4.91 -10.87
CA ALA A 180 2.82 4.89 -9.40
C ALA A 180 1.66 4.14 -8.73
N GLY A 181 0.43 4.26 -9.26
CA GLY A 181 -0.73 3.50 -8.81
C GLY A 181 -0.58 1.99 -9.02
N ALA A 182 -0.12 1.58 -10.21
CA ALA A 182 0.11 0.17 -10.51
C ALA A 182 1.22 -0.43 -9.62
N ALA A 183 2.34 0.27 -9.46
CA ALA A 183 3.45 -0.14 -8.60
C ALA A 183 3.04 -0.22 -7.12
N PHE A 184 2.25 0.74 -6.64
CA PHE A 184 1.73 0.74 -5.27
C PHE A 184 0.78 -0.44 -5.02
N ASN A 185 -0.10 -0.77 -5.96
CA ASN A 185 -0.97 -1.93 -5.82
C ASN A 185 -0.21 -3.26 -5.87
N LEU A 186 0.82 -3.37 -6.71
CA LEU A 186 1.71 -4.53 -6.70
C LEU A 186 2.40 -4.67 -5.34
N LEU A 187 2.88 -3.57 -4.77
CA LEU A 187 3.49 -3.56 -3.44
C LEU A 187 2.49 -4.00 -2.36
N ILE A 188 1.25 -3.48 -2.38
CA ILE A 188 0.19 -3.94 -1.47
C ILE A 188 -0.06 -5.44 -1.64
N TYR A 189 -0.15 -5.91 -2.87
CA TYR A 189 -0.36 -7.32 -3.17
C TYR A 189 0.72 -8.22 -2.55
N MET A 190 2.00 -7.82 -2.68
CA MET A 190 3.13 -8.51 -2.07
C MET A 190 3.08 -8.49 -0.53
N ILE A 191 2.73 -7.34 0.07
CA ILE A 191 2.61 -7.22 1.53
C ILE A 191 1.45 -8.08 2.06
N VAL A 192 0.31 -8.09 1.38
CA VAL A 192 -0.83 -8.94 1.79
C VAL A 192 -0.48 -10.42 1.64
N SER A 193 0.25 -10.81 0.59
CA SER A 193 0.76 -12.19 0.43
C SER A 193 1.65 -12.59 1.62
N HIS A 194 2.53 -11.70 2.06
CA HIS A 194 3.39 -11.92 3.21
C HIS A 194 2.57 -12.07 4.51
N VAL A 195 1.60 -11.17 4.75
CA VAL A 195 0.73 -11.23 5.94
C VAL A 195 -0.11 -12.51 5.96
N ILE A 196 -0.69 -12.90 4.83
CA ILE A 196 -1.49 -14.13 4.71
C ILE A 196 -0.62 -15.37 4.94
N GLY A 197 0.59 -15.41 4.37
CA GLY A 197 1.53 -16.50 4.61
C GLY A 197 1.95 -16.60 6.07
N ALA A 198 2.18 -15.48 6.74
CA ALA A 198 2.51 -15.44 8.17
C ALA A 198 1.32 -15.89 9.04
N LEU A 199 0.08 -15.47 8.69
CA LEU A 199 -1.13 -15.94 9.38
C LEU A 199 -1.35 -17.44 9.17
N TRP A 200 -1.12 -17.92 7.96
CA TRP A 200 -1.20 -19.36 7.67
C TRP A 200 -0.22 -20.16 8.54
N TYR A 201 1.01 -19.69 8.67
CA TYR A 201 2.01 -20.35 9.51
C TYR A 201 1.59 -20.41 10.99
N ILE A 202 1.20 -19.26 11.58
CA ILE A 202 0.81 -19.25 13.01
C ILE A 202 -0.44 -20.07 13.27
N LEU A 203 -1.41 -20.08 12.34
CA LEU A 203 -2.61 -20.87 12.46
C LEU A 203 -2.31 -22.39 12.36
N SER A 204 -1.32 -22.79 11.55
CA SER A 204 -0.88 -24.18 11.47
C SER A 204 -0.26 -24.66 12.78
N ILE A 205 0.62 -23.86 13.40
CA ILE A 205 1.20 -24.14 14.72
C ILE A 205 0.10 -24.25 15.80
N HIS A 206 -0.85 -23.32 15.77
CA HIS A 206 -1.97 -23.34 16.72
C HIS A 206 -2.85 -24.60 16.54
N ARG A 207 -3.07 -25.04 15.30
CA ARG A 207 -3.85 -26.25 15.01
C ARG A 207 -3.16 -27.49 15.54
N GLU A 208 -1.84 -27.59 15.39
CA GLU A 208 -1.05 -28.73 15.87
C GLU A 208 -0.97 -28.74 17.40
N ASP A 209 -0.75 -27.59 18.06
CA ASP A 209 -0.79 -27.50 19.53
C ASP A 209 -2.16 -27.91 20.10
N THR A 210 -3.26 -27.51 19.43
CA THR A 210 -4.60 -27.93 19.85
C THR A 210 -4.78 -29.45 19.71
N CYS A 211 -4.25 -30.03 18.64
CA CYS A 211 -4.26 -31.46 18.41
C CYS A 211 -3.54 -32.24 19.52
N TRP A 212 -2.35 -31.80 19.94
CA TRP A 212 -1.61 -32.42 21.03
C TRP A 212 -2.31 -32.34 22.38
N ARG A 213 -3.06 -31.27 22.64
CA ARG A 213 -3.77 -31.07 23.92
C ARG A 213 -5.09 -31.81 24.02
N GLU A 214 -5.80 -31.86 22.92
CA GLU A 214 -7.12 -32.47 22.84
C GLU A 214 -6.98 -33.78 22.08
N ALA A 215 -6.73 -34.87 22.80
CA ALA A 215 -6.60 -36.23 22.21
C ALA A 215 -7.78 -36.64 21.33
N TYR A 216 -8.92 -35.97 21.45
CA TYR A 216 -10.13 -36.18 20.62
C TYR A 216 -10.06 -35.43 19.27
N ALA A 217 -9.19 -34.46 19.14
CA ALA A 217 -9.07 -33.64 17.93
C ALA A 217 -8.10 -34.21 16.89
N CYS A 218 -7.25 -35.16 17.33
CA CYS A 218 -6.34 -35.90 16.48
C CYS A 218 -6.53 -37.40 16.73
N PRO A 219 -6.99 -38.15 15.75
CA PRO A 219 -7.01 -39.60 15.83
C PRO A 219 -5.58 -40.13 15.97
N THR A 220 -5.31 -40.84 17.07
CA THR A 220 -4.01 -41.45 17.35
C THR A 220 -3.87 -42.83 16.66
N ASP A 221 -4.93 -43.33 16.10
CA ASP A 221 -4.92 -44.60 15.36
C ASP A 221 -4.53 -44.33 13.90
N GLY A 222 -3.40 -44.86 13.45
CA GLY A 222 -2.75 -44.66 12.16
C GLY A 222 -3.57 -45.00 10.89
N THR A 223 -4.88 -44.89 10.95
CA THR A 223 -5.84 -45.13 9.86
C THR A 223 -6.41 -43.86 9.24
N ASP A 224 -6.27 -42.69 9.86
CA ASP A 224 -6.83 -41.45 9.31
C ASP A 224 -5.81 -40.68 8.48
N ASN A 225 -6.21 -40.30 7.27
CA ASN A 225 -5.44 -39.50 6.34
C ASN A 225 -5.10 -38.16 7.01
N PRO A 226 -3.81 -37.77 7.15
CA PRO A 226 -3.40 -36.51 7.74
C PRO A 226 -4.00 -35.29 6.98
N ASP A 227 -4.33 -35.44 5.70
CA ASP A 227 -5.01 -34.44 4.88
C ASP A 227 -6.42 -34.10 5.43
N LEU A 228 -7.13 -35.04 6.05
CA LEU A 228 -8.45 -34.82 6.64
C LEU A 228 -8.39 -34.06 7.96
N ILE A 229 -7.25 -34.11 8.66
CA ILE A 229 -7.08 -33.52 9.98
C ILE A 229 -6.52 -32.08 9.86
N PHE A 230 -5.46 -31.91 9.07
CA PHE A 230 -4.71 -30.68 8.97
C PHE A 230 -5.03 -29.86 7.71
N GLY A 231 -5.62 -30.48 6.67
CA GLY A 231 -6.05 -29.79 5.46
C GLY A 231 -4.99 -28.85 4.88
N ILE A 232 -5.33 -27.56 4.75
CA ILE A 232 -4.42 -26.52 4.20
C ILE A 232 -3.18 -26.27 5.06
N TYR A 233 -3.18 -26.72 6.32
CA TYR A 233 -2.05 -26.50 7.25
C TYR A 233 -0.98 -27.58 7.15
N LEU A 234 -1.30 -28.74 6.57
CA LEU A 234 -0.38 -29.88 6.46
C LEU A 234 0.97 -29.52 5.80
N PRO A 235 1.00 -28.75 4.67
CA PRO A 235 2.28 -28.37 4.06
C PRO A 235 3.16 -27.48 4.95
N ALA A 236 2.56 -26.65 5.84
CA ALA A 236 3.33 -25.87 6.80
C ALA A 236 4.00 -26.75 7.82
N LEU A 237 3.27 -27.72 8.35
CA LEU A 237 3.74 -28.63 9.38
C LEU A 237 4.85 -29.54 8.88
N GLN A 238 4.72 -30.05 7.66
CA GLN A 238 5.72 -30.96 7.06
C GLN A 238 7.00 -30.26 6.60
N ASN A 239 6.88 -29.05 6.02
CA ASN A 239 8.01 -28.43 5.31
C ASN A 239 8.63 -27.25 6.07
N VAL A 240 7.89 -26.59 6.97
CA VAL A 240 8.29 -25.28 7.51
C VAL A 240 8.43 -25.28 9.03
N SER A 241 7.57 -25.99 9.76
CA SER A 241 7.52 -25.95 11.22
C SER A 241 8.81 -26.46 11.86
N VAL A 242 9.44 -27.46 11.25
CA VAL A 242 10.69 -28.10 11.71
C VAL A 242 11.94 -27.36 11.21
N SER A 243 11.81 -26.46 10.21
CA SER A 243 12.97 -25.70 9.71
C SER A 243 13.48 -24.71 10.74
N THR A 244 14.78 -24.74 10.97
CA THR A 244 15.48 -23.79 11.88
C THR A 244 15.83 -22.46 11.20
N SER A 245 15.83 -22.41 9.85
CA SER A 245 16.19 -21.23 9.09
C SER A 245 15.01 -20.26 8.96
N PHE A 246 15.12 -19.07 9.54
CA PHE A 246 14.10 -18.02 9.43
C PHE A 246 13.78 -17.65 7.97
N PHE A 247 14.80 -17.50 7.13
CA PHE A 247 14.61 -17.08 5.74
C PHE A 247 13.85 -18.14 4.92
N GLU A 248 14.10 -19.43 5.16
CA GLU A 248 13.36 -20.51 4.50
C GLU A 248 11.88 -20.46 4.88
N LYS A 249 11.57 -20.32 6.17
CA LYS A 249 10.20 -20.15 6.67
C LYS A 249 9.53 -18.94 6.00
N LEU A 250 10.20 -17.78 6.01
CA LEU A 250 9.69 -16.54 5.46
C LEU A 250 9.35 -16.67 3.97
N PHE A 251 10.29 -17.17 3.16
CA PHE A 251 10.09 -17.28 1.71
C PHE A 251 9.08 -18.35 1.34
N TYR A 252 9.05 -19.47 2.05
CA TYR A 252 8.06 -20.51 1.80
C TYR A 252 6.64 -20.03 2.12
N CYS A 253 6.43 -19.40 3.27
CA CYS A 253 5.14 -18.85 3.66
C CYS A 253 4.70 -17.70 2.74
N PHE A 254 5.63 -16.85 2.35
CA PHE A 254 5.37 -15.79 1.35
C PHE A 254 4.95 -16.38 -0.01
N TRP A 255 5.66 -17.41 -0.47
CA TRP A 255 5.31 -18.13 -1.70
C TRP A 255 3.92 -18.75 -1.60
N TRP A 256 3.62 -19.43 -0.49
CA TRP A 256 2.31 -20.01 -0.25
C TRP A 256 1.20 -18.94 -0.31
N GLY A 257 1.38 -17.83 0.35
CA GLY A 257 0.44 -16.70 0.32
C GLY A 257 0.26 -16.14 -1.08
N LEU A 258 1.36 -15.92 -1.81
CA LEU A 258 1.34 -15.41 -3.17
C LEU A 258 0.62 -16.36 -4.13
N GLN A 259 0.94 -17.66 -4.07
CA GLN A 259 0.33 -18.68 -4.90
C GLN A 259 -1.19 -18.75 -4.69
N ASN A 260 -1.66 -18.75 -3.43
CA ASN A 260 -3.08 -18.87 -3.14
C ASN A 260 -3.87 -17.59 -3.47
N LEU A 261 -3.27 -16.41 -3.33
CA LEU A 261 -3.88 -15.17 -3.80
C LEU A 261 -3.97 -15.12 -5.33
N CYS A 262 -2.93 -15.56 -6.05
CA CYS A 262 -2.91 -15.57 -7.52
C CYS A 262 -3.88 -16.60 -8.11
N SER A 263 -3.93 -17.79 -7.50
CA SER A 263 -4.75 -18.91 -7.99
C SER A 263 -6.20 -18.88 -7.49
N CYS A 264 -6.59 -17.86 -6.73
CA CYS A 264 -7.90 -17.77 -6.09
C CYS A 264 -8.26 -19.03 -5.28
N GLY A 265 -7.26 -19.62 -4.63
CA GLY A 265 -7.47 -20.79 -3.77
C GLY A 265 -7.65 -22.12 -4.48
N GLN A 266 -7.34 -22.24 -5.77
CA GLN A 266 -7.52 -23.48 -6.55
C GLN A 266 -6.84 -24.70 -5.92
N ASN A 267 -5.74 -24.52 -5.18
CA ASN A 267 -4.97 -25.60 -4.57
C ASN A 267 -5.27 -25.81 -3.08
N LEU A 268 -6.25 -25.10 -2.53
CA LEU A 268 -6.62 -25.21 -1.12
C LEU A 268 -7.50 -26.45 -0.90
N LYS A 269 -6.91 -27.49 -0.33
CA LYS A 269 -7.63 -28.69 0.15
C LYS A 269 -7.92 -28.50 1.63
N THR A 270 -9.13 -28.05 1.94
CA THR A 270 -9.54 -27.79 3.32
C THR A 270 -10.03 -29.05 4.02
N SER A 271 -9.81 -29.13 5.34
CA SER A 271 -10.46 -30.11 6.23
C SER A 271 -11.91 -29.66 6.56
N PRO A 272 -12.73 -30.49 7.21
CA PRO A 272 -14.07 -30.13 7.64
C PRO A 272 -14.10 -29.03 8.73
N HIS A 273 -12.95 -28.57 9.22
CA HIS A 273 -12.85 -27.62 10.32
C HIS A 273 -13.31 -26.22 9.91
N ILE A 274 -14.25 -25.65 10.67
CA ILE A 274 -14.93 -24.39 10.31
C ILE A 274 -13.98 -23.19 10.18
N TRP A 275 -13.00 -23.04 11.09
CA TRP A 275 -12.06 -21.92 11.08
C TRP A 275 -11.09 -21.98 9.89
N GLU A 276 -10.73 -23.17 9.48
CA GLU A 276 -9.92 -23.40 8.29
C GLU A 276 -10.68 -22.99 7.02
N ASN A 277 -11.94 -23.40 6.91
CA ASN A 277 -12.78 -23.02 5.78
C ASN A 277 -13.03 -21.52 5.73
N LEU A 278 -13.26 -20.86 6.88
CA LEU A 278 -13.38 -19.41 6.95
C LEU A 278 -12.10 -18.69 6.51
N PHE A 279 -10.93 -19.21 6.93
CA PHE A 279 -9.66 -18.66 6.50
C PHE A 279 -9.43 -18.86 4.99
N ALA A 280 -9.76 -20.01 4.43
CA ALA A 280 -9.68 -20.28 2.99
C ALA A 280 -10.60 -19.33 2.19
N VAL A 281 -11.83 -19.12 2.64
CA VAL A 281 -12.76 -18.14 2.02
C VAL A 281 -12.18 -16.73 2.09
N PHE A 282 -11.60 -16.34 3.22
CA PHE A 282 -10.96 -15.03 3.37
C PHE A 282 -9.79 -14.86 2.39
N VAL A 283 -8.89 -15.84 2.28
CA VAL A 283 -7.75 -15.82 1.34
C VAL A 283 -8.24 -15.71 -0.11
N THR A 284 -9.20 -16.54 -0.50
CA THR A 284 -9.74 -16.58 -1.86
C THR A 284 -10.41 -15.27 -2.24
N THR A 285 -11.26 -14.73 -1.37
CA THR A 285 -11.97 -13.46 -1.59
C THR A 285 -10.98 -12.30 -1.66
N SER A 286 -10.00 -12.26 -0.75
CA SER A 286 -8.95 -11.24 -0.74
C SER A 286 -8.12 -11.30 -2.03
N GLY A 287 -7.76 -12.50 -2.48
CA GLY A 287 -7.04 -12.72 -3.74
C GLY A 287 -7.80 -12.17 -4.94
N LEU A 288 -9.09 -12.50 -5.05
CA LEU A 288 -9.94 -12.02 -6.14
C LEU A 288 -10.02 -10.49 -6.19
N VAL A 289 -10.28 -9.86 -5.05
CA VAL A 289 -10.39 -8.40 -4.95
C VAL A 289 -9.06 -7.71 -5.30
N LEU A 290 -7.96 -8.17 -4.71
CA LEU A 290 -6.63 -7.58 -4.93
C LEU A 290 -6.17 -7.77 -6.38
N PHE A 291 -6.43 -8.93 -6.96
CA PHE A 291 -6.09 -9.21 -8.35
C PHE A 291 -6.90 -8.34 -9.32
N ALA A 292 -8.20 -8.17 -9.08
CA ALA A 292 -9.04 -7.28 -9.86
C ALA A 292 -8.57 -5.82 -9.77
N LEU A 293 -8.19 -5.34 -8.58
CA LEU A 293 -7.62 -4.00 -8.40
C LEU A 293 -6.28 -3.84 -9.12
N LEU A 294 -5.41 -4.85 -9.07
CA LEU A 294 -4.12 -4.84 -9.77
C LEU A 294 -4.33 -4.73 -11.28
N ILE A 295 -5.18 -5.57 -11.87
CA ILE A 295 -5.49 -5.53 -13.31
C ILE A 295 -6.09 -4.17 -13.69
N GLY A 296 -7.07 -3.65 -12.95
CA GLY A 296 -7.70 -2.37 -13.23
C GLY A 296 -6.70 -1.21 -13.26
N ASN A 297 -5.75 -1.18 -12.35
CA ASN A 297 -4.72 -0.14 -12.32
C ASN A 297 -3.67 -0.30 -13.44
N VAL A 298 -3.27 -1.53 -13.75
CA VAL A 298 -2.39 -1.81 -14.90
C VAL A 298 -3.06 -1.42 -16.21
N GLN A 299 -4.34 -1.74 -16.40
CA GLN A 299 -5.10 -1.31 -17.58
C GLN A 299 -5.19 0.21 -17.67
N THR A 300 -5.43 0.90 -16.56
CA THR A 300 -5.45 2.38 -16.52
C THR A 300 -4.10 2.95 -16.94
N TYR A 301 -3.00 2.36 -16.48
CA TYR A 301 -1.65 2.75 -16.89
C TYR A 301 -1.43 2.53 -18.39
N LEU A 302 -1.76 1.35 -18.92
CA LEU A 302 -1.60 1.04 -20.34
C LEU A 302 -2.43 1.98 -21.21
N LYS A 303 -3.69 2.26 -20.83
CA LYS A 303 -4.53 3.23 -21.52
C LYS A 303 -3.92 4.63 -21.51
N SER A 304 -3.44 5.11 -20.35
CA SER A 304 -2.84 6.44 -20.26
C SER A 304 -1.56 6.58 -21.05
N ALA A 305 -0.78 5.51 -21.19
CA ALA A 305 0.42 5.48 -22.02
C ALA A 305 0.08 5.47 -23.53
N SER A 306 -1.01 4.80 -23.93
CA SER A 306 -1.40 4.67 -25.34
C SER A 306 -2.22 5.86 -25.87
N VAL A 307 -2.98 6.57 -25.01
CA VAL A 307 -3.85 7.69 -25.43
C VAL A 307 -3.11 8.73 -26.26
N HIS A 308 -1.93 9.14 -25.82
CA HIS A 308 -1.16 10.17 -26.51
C HIS A 308 -0.69 9.73 -27.92
N ILE A 309 -0.34 8.44 -28.06
CA ILE A 309 0.06 7.85 -29.35
C ILE A 309 -1.17 7.68 -30.25
N GLU A 310 -2.29 7.27 -29.66
CA GLU A 310 -3.54 7.07 -30.40
C GLU A 310 -4.12 8.39 -30.90
N ASP A 311 -4.12 9.44 -30.08
CA ASP A 311 -4.51 10.80 -30.52
C ASP A 311 -3.68 11.28 -31.72
N MET A 312 -2.37 11.00 -31.71
CA MET A 312 -1.51 11.29 -32.84
C MET A 312 -1.92 10.51 -34.09
N ARG A 313 -2.19 9.21 -33.95
CA ARG A 313 -2.60 8.35 -35.07
C ARG A 313 -3.95 8.78 -35.67
N VAL A 314 -4.93 9.08 -34.83
CA VAL A 314 -6.25 9.53 -35.26
C VAL A 314 -6.14 10.84 -36.00
N LYS A 315 -5.46 11.85 -35.47
CA LYS A 315 -5.25 13.14 -36.14
C LYS A 315 -4.55 12.97 -37.50
N ARG A 316 -3.52 12.12 -37.55
CA ARG A 316 -2.81 11.82 -38.78
C ARG A 316 -3.73 11.16 -39.83
N HIS A 317 -4.53 10.19 -39.38
CA HIS A 317 -5.47 9.50 -40.25
C HIS A 317 -6.55 10.45 -40.79
N ASP A 318 -7.11 11.31 -39.96
CA ASP A 318 -8.09 12.32 -40.34
C ASP A 318 -7.50 13.29 -41.37
N THR A 319 -6.25 13.74 -41.17
CA THR A 319 -5.55 14.60 -42.14
C THR A 319 -5.31 13.87 -43.47
N GLU A 320 -4.89 12.60 -43.46
CA GLU A 320 -4.71 11.78 -44.66
C GLU A 320 -6.03 11.60 -45.43
N GLN A 321 -7.14 11.31 -44.73
CA GLN A 321 -8.47 11.19 -45.36
C GLN A 321 -8.93 12.52 -45.96
N TRP A 322 -8.74 13.63 -45.22
CA TRP A 322 -9.09 14.95 -45.77
C TRP A 322 -8.30 15.29 -47.03
N MET A 323 -6.98 15.02 -47.06
CA MET A 323 -6.13 15.24 -48.22
C MET A 323 -6.54 14.38 -49.41
N ALA A 324 -6.94 13.12 -49.16
CA ALA A 324 -7.42 12.22 -50.17
C ALA A 324 -8.76 12.67 -50.75
N HIS A 325 -9.70 13.13 -49.91
CA HIS A 325 -11.00 13.65 -50.33
C HIS A 325 -10.86 14.92 -51.19
N ARG A 326 -9.86 15.75 -50.92
CA ARG A 326 -9.55 16.98 -51.68
C ARG A 326 -8.67 16.74 -52.89
N LEU A 327 -8.28 15.50 -53.17
CA LEU A 327 -7.41 15.09 -54.29
C LEU A 327 -6.11 15.92 -54.37
N LEU A 328 -5.48 16.19 -53.23
CA LEU A 328 -4.25 16.97 -53.18
C LEU A 328 -3.08 16.22 -53.85
N PRO A 329 -2.21 16.91 -54.62
CA PRO A 329 -1.01 16.34 -55.19
C PRO A 329 -0.04 15.79 -54.14
N GLU A 330 0.72 14.75 -54.46
CA GLU A 330 1.60 14.02 -53.53
C GLU A 330 2.63 14.94 -52.85
N TYR A 331 3.23 15.87 -53.58
CA TYR A 331 4.22 16.80 -53.02
C TYR A 331 3.65 17.71 -51.95
N ILE A 332 2.34 18.05 -52.03
CA ILE A 332 1.66 18.85 -51.00
C ILE A 332 1.36 17.98 -49.79
N ARG A 333 0.92 16.72 -49.99
CA ARG A 333 0.63 15.76 -48.93
C ARG A 333 1.87 15.53 -48.06
N GLU A 334 3.02 15.28 -48.68
CA GLU A 334 4.27 15.10 -47.93
C GLU A 334 4.66 16.33 -47.10
N ARG A 335 4.48 17.52 -47.63
CA ARG A 335 4.79 18.76 -46.91
C ARG A 335 3.88 18.97 -45.69
N ILE A 336 2.58 18.68 -45.85
CA ILE A 336 1.60 18.77 -44.76
C ILE A 336 1.97 17.76 -43.67
N MET A 337 2.27 16.51 -44.02
CA MET A 337 2.62 15.47 -43.07
C MET A 337 3.91 15.77 -42.29
N ARG A 338 4.94 16.32 -42.96
CA ARG A 338 6.18 16.77 -42.28
C ARG A 338 5.89 17.93 -41.33
N HIS A 339 5.05 18.88 -41.73
CA HIS A 339 4.68 20.00 -40.88
C HIS A 339 3.89 19.55 -39.66
N GLU A 340 2.93 18.64 -39.79
CA GLU A 340 2.19 18.07 -38.67
C GLU A 340 3.08 17.30 -37.72
N GLN A 341 4.01 16.50 -38.23
CA GLN A 341 4.97 15.78 -37.41
C GLN A 341 5.88 16.72 -36.62
N TYR A 342 6.38 17.77 -37.26
CA TYR A 342 7.18 18.81 -36.60
C TYR A 342 6.38 19.52 -35.51
N ARG A 343 5.18 19.97 -35.83
CA ARG A 343 4.27 20.63 -34.90
C ARG A 343 3.96 19.77 -33.68
N TRP A 344 3.73 18.47 -33.91
CA TRP A 344 3.49 17.52 -32.83
C TRP A 344 4.70 17.36 -31.91
N GLN A 345 5.89 17.31 -32.46
CA GLN A 345 7.14 17.22 -31.67
C GLN A 345 7.36 18.46 -30.81
N GLU A 346 7.09 19.65 -31.36
CA GLU A 346 7.25 20.93 -30.65
C GLU A 346 6.18 21.10 -29.55
N THR A 347 4.91 20.91 -29.90
CA THR A 347 3.79 21.20 -28.99
C THR A 347 3.41 20.02 -28.10
N ARG A 348 3.96 18.82 -28.36
CA ARG A 348 3.55 17.55 -27.74
C ARG A 348 2.04 17.29 -27.80
N GLY A 349 1.40 17.73 -28.89
CA GLY A 349 -0.03 17.58 -29.13
C GLY A 349 -0.93 18.60 -28.44
N VAL A 350 -0.36 19.58 -27.75
CA VAL A 350 -1.11 20.66 -27.11
C VAL A 350 -1.54 21.68 -28.17
N ASP A 351 -2.82 22.06 -28.18
CA ASP A 351 -3.33 23.19 -28.97
C ASP A 351 -2.99 24.51 -28.25
N GLU A 352 -1.80 25.03 -28.52
CA GLU A 352 -1.31 26.26 -27.88
C GLU A 352 -2.18 27.48 -28.24
N GLU A 353 -2.70 27.55 -29.48
CA GLU A 353 -3.53 28.67 -29.91
C GLU A 353 -4.88 28.66 -29.18
N GLY A 354 -5.55 27.51 -29.11
CA GLY A 354 -6.80 27.35 -28.37
C GLY A 354 -6.62 27.61 -26.88
N LEU A 355 -5.50 27.17 -26.30
CA LEU A 355 -5.16 27.42 -24.91
C LEU A 355 -4.96 28.92 -24.64
N LEU A 356 -4.20 29.62 -25.48
CA LEU A 356 -3.95 31.05 -25.32
C LEU A 356 -5.21 31.89 -25.50
N VAL A 357 -6.14 31.49 -26.39
CA VAL A 357 -7.41 32.20 -26.58
C VAL A 357 -8.29 32.19 -25.33
N ASN A 358 -8.28 31.07 -24.61
CA ASN A 358 -9.11 30.89 -23.41
C ASN A 358 -8.52 31.52 -22.12
N LEU A 359 -7.31 32.05 -22.17
CA LEU A 359 -6.67 32.69 -21.00
C LEU A 359 -7.09 34.17 -20.83
N PRO A 360 -7.13 34.68 -19.59
CA PRO A 360 -7.28 36.11 -19.30
C PRO A 360 -6.21 36.93 -20.03
N LYS A 361 -6.60 38.15 -20.46
CA LYS A 361 -5.74 39.02 -21.26
C LYS A 361 -4.35 39.27 -20.62
N ASP A 362 -4.29 39.43 -19.32
CA ASP A 362 -3.06 39.69 -18.58
C ASP A 362 -2.10 38.51 -18.63
N LEU A 363 -2.58 37.31 -18.34
CA LEU A 363 -1.81 36.06 -18.42
C LEU A 363 -1.32 35.78 -19.85
N ARG A 364 -2.19 36.01 -20.86
CA ARG A 364 -1.82 35.85 -22.27
C ARG A 364 -0.68 36.76 -22.66
N ARG A 365 -0.71 38.03 -22.19
CA ARG A 365 0.34 39.03 -22.45
C ARG A 365 1.67 38.64 -21.76
N GLU A 366 1.59 38.14 -20.55
CA GLU A 366 2.75 37.71 -19.78
C GLU A 366 3.43 36.49 -20.41
N ILE A 367 2.64 35.46 -20.84
CA ILE A 367 3.14 34.29 -21.54
C ILE A 367 3.81 34.66 -22.85
N LYS A 368 3.15 35.51 -23.68
CA LYS A 368 3.73 35.96 -24.95
C LYS A 368 5.03 36.71 -24.72
N ARG A 369 5.09 37.57 -23.70
CA ARG A 369 6.32 38.28 -23.34
C ARG A 369 7.43 37.34 -22.95
N HIS A 370 7.13 36.30 -22.15
CA HIS A 370 8.13 35.34 -21.71
C HIS A 370 8.67 34.51 -22.88
N LEU A 371 7.78 34.00 -23.77
CA LEU A 371 8.19 33.26 -24.96
C LEU A 371 9.02 34.11 -25.93
N CYS A 372 8.62 35.36 -26.20
CA CYS A 372 9.37 36.26 -27.09
C CYS A 372 10.74 36.64 -26.49
N LEU A 373 10.85 36.83 -25.15
CA LEU A 373 12.11 37.14 -24.48
C LEU A 373 13.10 35.95 -24.59
N SER A 374 12.64 34.72 -24.47
CA SER A 374 13.48 33.55 -24.61
C SER A 374 14.02 33.35 -26.05
N LEU A 375 13.22 33.73 -27.06
CA LEU A 375 13.65 33.76 -28.47
C LEU A 375 14.67 34.86 -28.73
N LEU A 376 14.45 36.07 -28.19
CA LEU A 376 15.40 37.20 -28.33
C LEU A 376 16.75 36.92 -27.68
N MET A 377 16.76 36.25 -26.53
CA MET A 377 18.00 35.86 -25.83
C MET A 377 18.76 34.72 -26.51
N ARG A 378 18.14 33.98 -27.44
CA ARG A 378 18.81 32.96 -28.27
C ARG A 378 19.40 33.51 -29.57
N VAL A 379 18.97 34.69 -29.99
CA VAL A 379 19.41 35.32 -31.26
C VAL A 379 20.50 36.36 -30.99
N LEU A 380 20.65 36.82 -29.76
CA LEU A 380 21.78 37.62 -29.27
C LEU A 380 22.90 36.73 -28.72
#